data_5ba6397ad8348b3ccf27f8293e377316
#
_entry.id   5ba6397ad8348b3ccf27f8293e377316
#
_cell.length_a   1.000
_cell.length_b   1.000
_cell.length_c   1.000
_cell.angle_alpha   90.00
_cell.angle_beta   90.00
_cell.angle_gamma   90.00
#
_symmetry.space_group_name_H-M   'P 1'
#
loop_
_entity.id
_entity.type
_entity.pdbx_description
1 polymer ?
#
loop_
_entity_poly.entity_id
_entity_poly.type
_entity_poly.pdbx_seq_one_letter_code
_entity_poly.pdbx_strand_id
1 'polypeptide(L)'
;MDKTNSKFITVCFLSLAALVGFTVSVLIKALSGAFGVIAKLSDYDLFKHGLPVMLAVVLFASLQFNKNVLQWADEVVAEIKKVVWPPIKDTRMMTVVVIIMVFISSIIISVFDLFSGFVLNQFLK
;
A
#
# COMPACT_ATOMS: atom_id res chain seq x y z
N MET A 1 -12.61 6.84 -24.73
CA MET A 1 -11.37 6.48 -24.01
C MET A 1 -10.16 7.05 -24.73
N ASP A 2 -9.45 7.96 -24.10
CA ASP A 2 -8.16 8.45 -24.64
C ASP A 2 -7.12 7.32 -24.57
N LYS A 3 -6.31 7.20 -25.64
CA LYS A 3 -5.25 6.17 -25.72
C LYS A 3 -4.29 6.20 -24.52
N THR A 4 -4.08 7.37 -23.94
CA THR A 4 -3.24 7.56 -22.75
C THR A 4 -3.90 6.99 -21.49
N ASN A 5 -5.19 7.22 -21.30
CA ASN A 5 -5.95 6.67 -20.16
C ASN A 5 -5.99 5.16 -20.22
N SER A 6 -6.22 4.58 -21.40
CA SER A 6 -6.24 3.13 -21.61
C SER A 6 -4.93 2.46 -21.21
N LYS A 7 -3.78 3.03 -21.60
CA LYS A 7 -2.47 2.51 -21.20
C LYS A 7 -2.24 2.59 -19.68
N PHE A 8 -2.64 3.71 -19.08
CA PHE A 8 -2.51 3.89 -17.64
C PHE A 8 -3.35 2.87 -16.86
N ILE A 9 -4.61 2.67 -17.25
CA ILE A 9 -5.51 1.68 -16.66
C ILE A 9 -4.94 0.26 -16.79
N THR A 10 -4.43 -0.09 -17.97
CA THR A 10 -3.80 -1.42 -18.19
C THR A 10 -2.60 -1.65 -17.30
N VAL A 11 -1.73 -0.65 -17.13
CA VAL A 11 -0.57 -0.74 -16.22
C VAL A 11 -1.03 -0.89 -14.77
N CYS A 12 -2.06 -0.18 -14.34
CA CYS A 12 -2.64 -0.32 -13.00
C CYS A 12 -3.21 -1.72 -12.77
N PHE A 13 -3.93 -2.27 -13.73
CA PHE A 13 -4.47 -3.64 -13.63
C PHE A 13 -3.36 -4.69 -13.63
N LEU A 14 -2.32 -4.49 -14.42
CA LEU A 14 -1.16 -5.38 -14.43
C LEU A 14 -0.43 -5.36 -13.08
N SER A 15 -0.20 -4.18 -12.50
CA SER A 15 0.44 -4.04 -11.20
C SER A 15 -0.39 -4.65 -10.08
N LEU A 16 -1.72 -4.47 -10.11
CA LEU A 16 -2.64 -5.09 -9.16
C LEU A 16 -2.60 -6.63 -9.26
N ALA A 17 -2.67 -7.17 -10.47
CA ALA A 17 -2.61 -8.61 -10.70
C ALA A 17 -1.27 -9.21 -10.24
N ALA A 18 -0.16 -8.54 -10.50
CA ALA A 18 1.17 -8.94 -10.02
C ALA A 18 1.26 -8.93 -8.48
N LEU A 19 0.68 -7.92 -7.85
CA LEU A 19 0.63 -7.80 -6.38
C LEU A 19 -0.18 -8.94 -5.76
N VAL A 20 -1.34 -9.26 -6.32
CA VAL A 20 -2.18 -10.38 -5.88
C VAL A 20 -1.45 -11.71 -6.06
N GLY A 21 -0.82 -11.96 -7.22
CA GLY A 21 -0.02 -13.15 -7.46
C GLY A 21 1.13 -13.29 -6.46
N PHE A 22 1.84 -12.20 -6.17
CA PHE A 22 2.89 -12.18 -5.16
C PHE A 22 2.34 -12.49 -3.75
N THR A 23 1.23 -11.88 -3.35
CA THR A 23 0.59 -12.13 -2.06
C THR A 23 0.17 -13.59 -1.91
N VAL A 24 -0.43 -14.17 -2.95
CA VAL A 24 -0.81 -15.60 -2.96
C VAL A 24 0.42 -16.49 -2.82
N SER A 25 1.53 -16.19 -3.50
CA SER A 25 2.77 -16.98 -3.38
C SER A 25 3.35 -16.93 -1.96
N VAL A 26 3.31 -15.77 -1.31
CA VAL A 26 3.75 -15.60 0.09
C VAL A 26 2.82 -16.36 1.05
N LEU A 27 1.50 -16.28 0.83
CA LEU A 27 0.52 -17.02 1.61
C LEU A 27 0.71 -18.54 1.51
N ILE A 28 0.95 -19.07 0.32
CA ILE A 28 1.23 -20.51 0.13
C ILE A 28 2.46 -20.92 0.94
N LYS A 29 3.53 -20.11 0.91
CA LYS A 29 4.75 -20.39 1.70
C LYS A 29 4.48 -20.34 3.21
N ALA A 30 3.73 -19.36 3.68
CA ALA A 30 3.39 -19.23 5.09
C ALA A 30 2.51 -20.40 5.58
N LEU A 31 1.49 -20.76 4.79
CA LEU A 31 0.57 -21.86 5.11
C LEU A 31 1.25 -23.24 4.99
N SER A 32 2.22 -23.41 4.10
CA SER A 32 2.98 -24.67 4.01
C SER A 32 3.81 -24.94 5.25
N GLY A 33 4.25 -23.90 5.95
CA GLY A 33 4.91 -24.06 7.27
C GLY A 33 3.95 -24.44 8.41
N ALA A 34 2.67 -24.07 8.29
CA ALA A 34 1.67 -24.32 9.33
C ALA A 34 0.87 -25.62 9.13
N PHE A 35 0.65 -26.02 7.88
CA PHE A 35 -0.21 -27.15 7.52
C PHE A 35 0.53 -28.16 6.65
N GLY A 36 0.73 -29.38 7.17
CA GLY A 36 1.44 -30.45 6.46
C GLY A 36 0.78 -30.90 5.15
N VAL A 37 -0.52 -30.71 4.97
CA VAL A 37 -1.21 -30.99 3.70
C VAL A 37 -0.78 -29.99 2.63
N ILE A 38 -0.70 -28.72 2.99
CA ILE A 38 -0.26 -27.65 2.07
C ILE A 38 1.23 -27.78 1.77
N ALA A 39 2.03 -28.22 2.74
CA ALA A 39 3.44 -28.54 2.54
C ALA A 39 3.65 -29.58 1.43
N LYS A 40 2.90 -30.70 1.47
CA LYS A 40 2.96 -31.73 0.42
C LYS A 40 2.49 -31.23 -0.95
N LEU A 41 1.50 -30.35 -1.01
CA LEU A 41 1.05 -29.73 -2.26
C LEU A 41 2.05 -28.72 -2.79
N SER A 42 2.74 -28.01 -1.91
CA SER A 42 3.75 -27.01 -2.28
C SER A 42 5.08 -27.64 -2.76
N ASP A 43 5.28 -28.95 -2.58
CA ASP A 43 6.39 -29.69 -3.18
C ASP A 43 6.27 -29.81 -4.70
N TYR A 44 5.04 -29.67 -5.23
CA TYR A 44 4.85 -29.59 -6.67
C TYR A 44 5.11 -28.14 -7.15
N ASP A 45 6.12 -27.97 -7.98
CA ASP A 45 6.48 -26.66 -8.57
C ASP A 45 5.31 -25.99 -9.29
N LEU A 46 4.43 -26.79 -9.90
CA LEU A 46 3.23 -26.31 -10.56
C LEU A 46 2.25 -25.67 -9.59
N PHE A 47 2.11 -26.19 -8.38
CA PHE A 47 1.24 -25.63 -7.35
C PHE A 47 1.85 -24.36 -6.73
N LYS A 48 3.14 -24.42 -6.43
CA LYS A 48 3.88 -23.33 -5.78
C LYS A 48 4.01 -22.08 -6.64
N HIS A 49 4.24 -22.23 -7.92
CA HIS A 49 4.46 -21.14 -8.88
C HIS A 49 3.34 -20.98 -9.89
N GLY A 50 2.73 -22.07 -10.33
CA GLY A 50 1.66 -22.06 -11.32
C GLY A 50 0.36 -21.44 -10.81
N LEU A 51 -0.06 -21.77 -9.57
CA LEU A 51 -1.30 -21.28 -9.00
C LEU A 51 -1.30 -19.76 -8.79
N PRO A 52 -0.27 -19.12 -8.21
CA PRO A 52 -0.21 -17.66 -8.11
C PRO A 52 -0.21 -16.96 -9.47
N VAL A 53 0.53 -17.50 -10.45
CA VAL A 53 0.59 -16.94 -11.80
C VAL A 53 -0.76 -17.10 -12.51
N MET A 54 -1.39 -18.26 -12.42
CA MET A 54 -2.71 -18.51 -12.99
C MET A 54 -3.77 -17.56 -12.43
N LEU A 55 -3.79 -17.35 -11.10
CA LEU A 55 -4.71 -16.42 -10.45
C LEU A 55 -4.44 -14.97 -10.90
N ALA A 56 -3.18 -14.56 -11.01
CA ALA A 56 -2.83 -13.24 -11.51
C ALA A 56 -3.30 -13.02 -12.94
N VAL A 57 -3.09 -14.00 -13.83
CA VAL A 57 -3.53 -13.93 -15.23
C VAL A 57 -5.06 -13.89 -15.35
N VAL A 58 -5.76 -14.75 -14.62
CA VAL A 58 -7.25 -14.78 -14.61
C VAL A 58 -7.79 -13.45 -14.09
N LEU A 59 -7.23 -12.90 -13.03
CA LEU A 59 -7.64 -11.62 -12.46
C LEU A 59 -7.38 -10.47 -13.45
N PHE A 60 -6.21 -10.42 -14.08
CA PHE A 60 -5.90 -9.44 -15.10
C PHE A 60 -6.87 -9.52 -16.28
N ALA A 61 -7.11 -10.73 -16.81
CA ALA A 61 -8.03 -10.94 -17.90
C ALA A 61 -9.47 -10.51 -17.53
N SER A 62 -9.93 -10.87 -16.33
CA SER A 62 -11.26 -10.49 -15.84
C SER A 62 -11.43 -8.98 -15.76
N LEU A 63 -10.42 -8.25 -15.30
CA LEU A 63 -10.45 -6.78 -15.21
C LEU A 63 -10.37 -6.14 -16.60
N GLN A 64 -9.47 -6.64 -17.46
CA GLN A 64 -9.20 -6.05 -18.77
C GLN A 64 -10.33 -6.27 -19.77
N PHE A 65 -11.03 -7.40 -19.71
CA PHE A 65 -12.13 -7.72 -20.64
C PHE A 65 -13.51 -7.29 -20.13
N ASN A 66 -13.63 -6.88 -18.88
CA ASN A 66 -14.89 -6.40 -18.34
C ASN A 66 -15.12 -4.92 -18.69
N LYS A 67 -16.08 -4.68 -19.60
CA LYS A 67 -16.42 -3.32 -20.05
C LYS A 67 -16.85 -2.39 -18.92
N ASN A 68 -17.58 -2.90 -17.94
CA ASN A 68 -18.06 -2.10 -16.81
C ASN A 68 -16.90 -1.64 -15.93
N VAL A 69 -15.92 -2.53 -15.69
CA VAL A 69 -14.71 -2.19 -14.91
C VAL A 69 -13.84 -1.18 -15.65
N LEU A 70 -13.68 -1.35 -16.95
CA LEU A 70 -12.94 -0.38 -17.78
C LEU A 70 -13.59 1.00 -17.79
N GLN A 71 -14.91 1.05 -17.91
CA GLN A 71 -15.68 2.30 -17.89
C GLN A 71 -15.53 2.99 -16.52
N TRP A 72 -15.74 2.25 -15.46
CA TRP A 72 -15.53 2.75 -14.09
C TRP A 72 -14.11 3.28 -13.88
N ALA A 73 -13.09 2.55 -14.35
CA ALA A 73 -11.71 2.98 -14.24
C ALA A 73 -11.42 4.26 -15.04
N ASP A 74 -12.04 4.43 -16.22
CA ASP A 74 -11.91 5.64 -17.03
C ASP A 74 -12.57 6.85 -16.34
N GLU A 75 -13.72 6.65 -15.71
CA GLU A 75 -14.40 7.66 -14.88
C GLU A 75 -13.52 8.10 -13.70
N VAL A 76 -12.92 7.15 -12.97
CA VAL A 76 -11.98 7.45 -11.87
C VAL A 76 -10.78 8.25 -12.35
N VAL A 77 -10.17 7.88 -13.48
CA VAL A 77 -9.06 8.64 -14.06
C VAL A 77 -9.48 10.05 -14.46
N ALA A 78 -10.70 10.21 -14.99
CA ALA A 78 -11.24 11.52 -15.34
C ALA A 78 -11.45 12.40 -14.11
N GLU A 79 -11.90 11.82 -13.00
CA GLU A 79 -12.06 12.56 -11.72
C GLU A 79 -10.73 12.96 -11.11
N ILE A 80 -9.73 12.08 -11.11
CA ILE A 80 -8.37 12.40 -10.63
C ILE A 80 -7.76 13.58 -11.43
N LYS A 81 -8.04 13.68 -12.72
CA LYS A 81 -7.58 14.80 -13.55
C LYS A 81 -8.25 16.14 -13.21
N LYS A 82 -9.43 16.12 -12.60
CA LYS A 82 -10.12 17.34 -12.14
C LYS A 82 -9.56 17.87 -10.82
N VAL A 83 -8.83 17.05 -10.07
CA VAL A 83 -8.21 17.46 -8.81
C VAL A 83 -7.10 18.46 -9.08
N VAL A 84 -7.24 19.65 -8.52
CA VAL A 84 -6.18 20.67 -8.55
C VAL A 84 -5.16 20.31 -7.48
N TRP A 85 -4.03 19.80 -7.91
CA TRP A 85 -2.92 19.47 -7.01
C TRP A 85 -2.24 20.75 -6.54
N PRO A 86 -2.01 20.93 -5.21
CA PRO A 86 -1.29 22.10 -4.73
C PRO A 86 0.14 22.14 -5.31
N PRO A 87 0.67 23.34 -5.60
CA PRO A 87 2.02 23.48 -6.14
C PRO A 87 3.04 22.91 -5.14
N ILE A 88 4.08 22.28 -5.66
CA ILE A 88 5.15 21.61 -4.87
C ILE A 88 5.78 22.59 -3.87
N LYS A 89 5.84 23.88 -4.21
CA LYS A 89 6.37 24.94 -3.34
C LYS A 89 5.56 25.06 -2.05
N ASP A 90 4.24 25.08 -2.14
CA ASP A 90 3.36 25.21 -0.99
C ASP A 90 3.40 23.94 -0.11
N THR A 91 3.45 22.77 -0.75
CA THR A 91 3.61 21.49 -0.05
C THR A 91 4.92 21.44 0.74
N ARG A 92 6.03 21.90 0.17
CA ARG A 92 7.32 21.97 0.87
C ARG A 92 7.27 22.92 2.06
N MET A 93 6.67 24.10 1.90
CA MET A 93 6.53 25.05 3.00
C MET A 93 5.70 24.47 4.15
N MET A 94 4.57 23.82 3.86
CA MET A 94 3.76 23.16 4.87
C MET A 94 4.53 22.04 5.58
N THR A 95 5.31 21.24 4.85
CA THR A 95 6.15 20.18 5.44
C THR A 95 7.19 20.77 6.41
N VAL A 96 7.86 21.85 6.03
CA VAL A 96 8.85 22.52 6.88
C VAL A 96 8.19 23.05 8.16
N VAL A 97 7.02 23.68 8.04
CA VAL A 97 6.25 24.19 9.19
C VAL A 97 5.89 23.05 10.16
N VAL A 98 5.41 21.92 9.64
CA VAL A 98 5.08 20.74 10.46
C VAL A 98 6.33 20.20 11.17
N ILE A 99 7.47 20.09 10.48
CA ILE A 99 8.73 19.64 11.10
C ILE A 99 9.15 20.56 12.25
N ILE A 100 9.09 21.87 12.05
CA ILE A 100 9.42 22.85 13.10
C ILE A 100 8.46 22.73 14.27
N MET A 101 7.15 22.60 14.02
CA MET A 101 6.16 22.46 15.08
C MET A 101 6.35 21.18 15.89
N VAL A 102 6.62 20.04 15.23
CA VAL A 102 6.93 18.77 15.92
C VAL A 102 8.20 18.88 16.75
N PHE A 103 9.24 19.54 16.22
CA PHE A 103 10.49 19.74 16.95
C PHE A 103 10.30 20.58 18.22
N ILE A 104 9.59 21.70 18.13
CA ILE A 104 9.26 22.56 19.28
C ILE A 104 8.42 21.77 20.30
N SER A 105 7.39 21.07 19.85
CA SER A 105 6.54 20.26 20.73
C SER A 105 7.32 19.18 21.46
N SER A 106 8.27 18.54 20.78
CA SER A 106 9.14 17.53 21.38
C SER A 106 10.03 18.10 22.51
N ILE A 107 10.58 19.30 22.33
CA ILE A 107 11.37 19.98 23.37
C ILE A 107 10.48 20.29 24.58
N ILE A 108 9.28 20.83 24.36
CA ILE A 108 8.35 21.16 25.43
C ILE A 108 7.99 19.92 26.25
N ILE A 109 7.63 18.82 25.57
CA ILE A 109 7.30 17.53 26.22
C ILE A 109 8.48 17.02 27.02
N SER A 110 9.70 17.06 26.47
CA SER A 110 10.91 16.63 27.18
C SER A 110 11.16 17.42 28.46
N VAL A 111 10.94 18.73 28.45
CA VAL A 111 11.07 19.59 29.64
C VAL A 111 10.02 19.19 30.69
N PHE A 112 8.77 18.96 30.30
CA PHE A 112 7.74 18.49 31.21
C PHE A 112 8.04 17.12 31.80
N ASP A 113 8.57 16.19 31.01
CA ASP A 113 8.97 14.85 31.49
C ASP A 113 10.09 14.93 32.54
N LEU A 114 11.12 15.75 32.29
CA LEU A 114 12.20 15.97 33.25
C LEU A 114 11.68 16.58 34.56
N PHE A 115 10.80 17.58 34.45
CA PHE A 115 10.21 18.23 35.61
C PHE A 115 9.33 17.25 36.40
N SER A 116 8.46 16.49 35.72
CA SER A 116 7.62 15.49 36.37
C SER A 116 8.45 14.39 37.04
N GLY A 117 9.50 13.90 36.38
CA GLY A 117 10.44 12.93 36.95
C GLY A 117 11.14 13.44 38.19
N PHE A 118 11.56 14.70 38.18
CA PHE A 118 12.19 15.34 39.36
C PHE A 118 11.20 15.43 40.54
N VAL A 119 9.99 15.91 40.29
CA VAL A 119 8.93 16.04 41.32
C VAL A 119 8.59 14.67 41.91
N LEU A 120 8.36 13.66 41.06
CA LEU A 120 8.05 12.30 41.51
C LEU A 120 9.15 11.69 42.34
N ASN A 121 10.43 11.85 41.96
CA ASN A 121 11.57 11.38 42.74
C ASN A 121 11.67 12.05 44.11
N GLN A 122 11.25 13.30 44.20
CA GLN A 122 11.29 14.02 45.47
C GLN A 122 10.16 13.60 46.43
N PHE A 123 8.99 13.21 45.86
CA PHE A 123 7.85 12.73 46.66
C PHE A 123 7.94 11.26 47.06
N LEU A 124 8.69 10.43 46.31
CA LEU A 124 8.86 9.00 46.59
C LEU A 124 10.09 8.69 47.49
N LYS A 125 10.89 9.68 47.84
CA LYS A 125 11.97 9.58 48.85
C LYS A 125 11.45 9.97 50.22
#